data_6b83cf441cd1284f0799e59b0391f12d
#
_entry.id   6b83cf441cd1284f0799e59b0391f12d
#
_cell.length_a   1.000
_cell.length_b   1.000
_cell.length_c   1.000
_cell.angle_alpha   90.00
_cell.angle_beta   90.00
_cell.angle_gamma   90.00
#
_symmetry.space_group_name_H-M   'P 1'
#
loop_
_entity.id
_entity.type
_entity.pdbx_description
1 polymer ?
#
loop_
_entity_poly.entity_id
_entity_poly.type
_entity_poly.pdbx_seq_one_letter_code
_entity_poly.pdbx_strand_id
1 'polypeptide(L)'
;MNGYNFTDRVRMVLQMAREEAARLHHEYVGTEHILLGLIREGEGTAAAVLTCLNIDLEEVSGRIEETVKPGKAAAPAGPDLPYTSRAKKVLEFAMSEARQLQHAYVGTEHLLLGLLREEKGIGAQVLMDAGVTLQEARSEVLRLLGTERGETAATATPVLYTPDARGSLQLAFQ
;
A
#
# COMPACT_ATOMS: atom_id res chain seq x y z
N MET A 1 -16.96 0.71 -7.42
CA MET A 1 -15.62 1.06 -7.73
C MET A 1 -15.47 1.19 -9.20
N ASN A 2 -15.40 2.34 -9.62
CA ASN A 2 -15.68 2.61 -11.00
C ASN A 2 -14.50 2.36 -11.89
N GLY A 3 -14.44 1.21 -12.44
CA GLY A 3 -13.46 0.91 -13.44
C GLY A 3 -12.10 0.55 -12.94
N TYR A 4 -11.88 0.58 -11.63
CA TYR A 4 -10.59 0.19 -11.09
C TYR A 4 -10.76 -1.03 -10.21
N ASN A 5 -9.85 -1.97 -10.41
CA ASN A 5 -9.86 -3.20 -9.65
C ASN A 5 -8.73 -3.16 -8.63
N PHE A 6 -9.08 -3.32 -7.37
CA PHE A 6 -8.06 -3.56 -6.36
C PHE A 6 -7.52 -4.96 -6.56
N THR A 7 -6.20 -5.10 -6.50
CA THR A 7 -5.60 -6.42 -6.60
C THR A 7 -5.98 -7.26 -5.39
N ASP A 8 -5.77 -8.56 -5.51
CA ASP A 8 -6.03 -9.44 -4.38
C ASP A 8 -5.16 -9.08 -3.19
N ARG A 9 -3.91 -8.66 -3.44
CA ARG A 9 -3.05 -8.24 -2.34
C ARG A 9 -3.61 -7.01 -1.63
N VAL A 10 -4.13 -6.04 -2.38
CA VAL A 10 -4.73 -4.87 -1.75
C VAL A 10 -5.93 -5.27 -0.92
N ARG A 11 -6.76 -6.17 -1.43
CA ARG A 11 -7.90 -6.64 -0.65
C ARG A 11 -7.44 -7.30 0.63
N MET A 12 -6.36 -8.09 0.56
CA MET A 12 -5.80 -8.71 1.74
C MET A 12 -5.25 -7.67 2.72
N VAL A 13 -4.58 -6.64 2.20
CA VAL A 13 -4.09 -5.55 3.05
C VAL A 13 -5.25 -4.88 3.78
N LEU A 14 -6.35 -4.61 3.07
CA LEU A 14 -7.48 -3.95 3.69
C LEU A 14 -8.15 -4.84 4.72
N GLN A 15 -8.19 -6.14 4.47
CA GLN A 15 -8.67 -7.08 5.47
C GLN A 15 -7.78 -7.06 6.72
N MET A 16 -6.48 -7.09 6.52
CA MET A 16 -5.54 -7.03 7.64
C MET A 16 -5.63 -5.70 8.37
N ALA A 17 -5.91 -4.61 7.63
CA ALA A 17 -6.10 -3.32 8.26
C ALA A 17 -7.29 -3.35 9.23
N ARG A 18 -8.39 -3.98 8.80
CA ARG A 18 -9.55 -4.10 9.68
C ARG A 18 -9.23 -4.95 10.90
N GLU A 19 -8.44 -6.02 10.70
CA GLU A 19 -8.03 -6.85 11.82
C GLU A 19 -7.17 -6.10 12.79
N GLU A 20 -6.27 -5.24 12.29
CA GLU A 20 -5.44 -4.43 13.18
C GLU A 20 -6.26 -3.41 13.95
N ALA A 21 -7.25 -2.79 13.30
CA ALA A 21 -8.11 -1.86 13.99
C ALA A 21 -8.87 -2.58 15.11
N ALA A 22 -9.38 -3.77 14.83
CA ALA A 22 -10.09 -4.54 15.85
C ALA A 22 -9.16 -4.96 16.99
N ARG A 23 -7.94 -5.38 16.64
CA ARG A 23 -6.96 -5.76 17.65
C ARG A 23 -6.66 -4.62 18.60
N LEU A 24 -6.64 -3.40 18.08
CA LEU A 24 -6.36 -2.22 18.88
C LEU A 24 -7.62 -1.61 19.49
N HIS A 25 -8.74 -2.28 19.36
CA HIS A 25 -10.03 -1.83 19.91
C HIS A 25 -10.46 -0.48 19.35
N HIS A 26 -10.17 -0.23 18.08
CA HIS A 26 -10.61 0.97 17.40
C HIS A 26 -11.91 0.68 16.66
N GLU A 27 -12.72 1.72 16.50
CA GLU A 27 -14.02 1.57 15.83
C GLU A 27 -13.97 1.89 14.36
N TYR A 28 -12.84 2.38 13.86
CA TYR A 28 -12.69 2.80 12.46
C TYR A 28 -11.34 2.35 11.96
N VAL A 29 -11.27 2.13 10.65
CA VAL A 29 -10.00 1.84 9.99
C VAL A 29 -9.40 3.16 9.51
N GLY A 30 -8.29 3.54 10.09
CA GLY A 30 -7.60 4.76 9.71
C GLY A 30 -6.39 4.47 8.84
N THR A 31 -5.68 5.54 8.47
CA THR A 31 -4.50 5.40 7.64
C THR A 31 -3.43 4.55 8.32
N GLU A 32 -3.33 4.66 9.64
CA GLU A 32 -2.37 3.87 10.39
C GLU A 32 -2.64 2.38 10.28
N HIS A 33 -3.90 2.00 10.25
CA HIS A 33 -4.25 0.60 10.11
C HIS A 33 -3.96 0.08 8.70
N ILE A 34 -4.18 0.92 7.71
CA ILE A 34 -3.85 0.55 6.34
C ILE A 34 -2.34 0.31 6.21
N LEU A 35 -1.55 1.18 6.82
CA LEU A 35 -0.10 1.00 6.79
C LEU A 35 0.30 -0.28 7.52
N LEU A 36 -0.30 -0.56 8.68
CA LEU A 36 -0.02 -1.81 9.38
C LEU A 36 -0.38 -3.01 8.51
N GLY A 37 -1.49 -2.91 7.77
CA GLY A 37 -1.86 -3.99 6.87
C GLY A 37 -0.86 -4.19 5.75
N LEU A 38 -0.35 -3.09 5.19
CA LEU A 38 0.68 -3.19 4.16
C LEU A 38 1.94 -3.89 4.69
N ILE A 39 2.35 -3.54 5.89
CA ILE A 39 3.52 -4.13 6.51
C ILE A 39 3.28 -5.60 6.82
N ARG A 40 2.10 -5.90 7.34
CA ARG A 40 1.76 -7.26 7.74
C ARG A 40 1.68 -8.20 6.55
N GLU A 41 1.10 -7.72 5.45
CA GLU A 41 1.03 -8.51 4.23
C GLU A 41 2.45 -8.75 3.69
N GLY A 42 3.23 -7.70 3.59
CA GLY A 42 4.68 -7.80 3.47
C GLY A 42 5.26 -8.29 2.16
N GLU A 43 4.45 -8.66 1.18
CA GLU A 43 4.96 -9.27 -0.04
C GLU A 43 4.61 -8.52 -1.30
N GLY A 44 3.89 -7.41 -1.17
CA GLY A 44 3.53 -6.64 -2.36
C GLY A 44 4.62 -5.69 -2.78
N THR A 45 4.36 -4.99 -3.87
CA THR A 45 5.29 -4.01 -4.40
C THR A 45 5.57 -2.89 -3.39
N ALA A 46 4.57 -2.52 -2.58
CA ALA A 46 4.79 -1.49 -1.57
C ALA A 46 5.88 -1.89 -0.59
N ALA A 47 5.84 -3.14 -0.12
CA ALA A 47 6.87 -3.61 0.80
C ALA A 47 8.24 -3.60 0.11
N ALA A 48 8.29 -3.98 -1.17
CA ALA A 48 9.54 -3.95 -1.92
C ALA A 48 10.06 -2.53 -2.04
N VAL A 49 9.18 -1.56 -2.29
CA VAL A 49 9.59 -0.16 -2.38
C VAL A 49 10.20 0.30 -1.07
N LEU A 50 9.54 0.02 0.04
CA LEU A 50 10.04 0.46 1.34
C LEU A 50 11.35 -0.21 1.68
N THR A 51 11.48 -1.48 1.36
CA THR A 51 12.74 -2.20 1.59
C THR A 51 13.87 -1.60 0.74
N CYS A 52 13.57 -1.27 -0.52
CA CYS A 52 14.59 -0.66 -1.38
C CYS A 52 15.00 0.72 -0.88
N LEU A 53 14.13 1.40 -0.15
CA LEU A 53 14.46 2.69 0.45
C LEU A 53 15.12 2.52 1.82
N ASN A 54 15.46 1.31 2.19
CA ASN A 54 16.13 0.99 3.46
C ASN A 54 15.26 1.28 4.67
N ILE A 55 13.96 1.06 4.53
CA ILE A 55 13.03 1.27 5.62
C ILE A 55 12.81 -0.05 6.34
N ASP A 56 12.97 -0.04 7.64
CA ASP A 56 12.73 -1.20 8.48
C ASP A 56 11.24 -1.26 8.78
N LEU A 57 10.57 -2.26 8.21
CA LEU A 57 9.12 -2.34 8.33
C LEU A 57 8.69 -2.59 9.76
N GLU A 58 9.47 -3.34 10.53
CA GLU A 58 9.13 -3.59 11.92
C GLU A 58 9.26 -2.33 12.76
N GLU A 59 10.25 -1.51 12.45
CA GLU A 59 10.40 -0.25 13.16
C GLU A 59 9.22 0.68 12.87
N VAL A 60 8.78 0.72 11.62
CA VAL A 60 7.62 1.53 11.25
C VAL A 60 6.39 1.04 12.00
N SER A 61 6.20 -0.27 12.04
CA SER A 61 5.08 -0.86 12.75
C SER A 61 5.12 -0.49 14.23
N GLY A 62 6.29 -0.56 14.85
CA GLY A 62 6.44 -0.18 16.25
C GLY A 62 6.13 1.28 16.49
N ARG A 63 6.54 2.16 15.58
CA ARG A 63 6.24 3.58 15.72
C ARG A 63 4.75 3.85 15.62
N ILE A 64 4.05 3.12 14.76
CA ILE A 64 2.60 3.27 14.68
C ILE A 64 1.98 2.89 16.02
N GLU A 65 2.38 1.75 16.58
CA GLU A 65 1.78 1.29 17.83
C GLU A 65 2.13 2.20 18.99
N GLU A 66 3.26 2.88 18.95
CA GLU A 66 3.57 3.87 19.97
C GLU A 66 2.75 5.14 19.81
N THR A 67 2.43 5.48 18.57
CA THR A 67 1.71 6.72 18.28
C THR A 67 0.23 6.60 18.57
N VAL A 68 -0.37 5.46 18.25
CA VAL A 68 -1.80 5.27 18.43
C VAL A 68 -2.06 4.58 19.74
N LYS A 69 -3.07 5.05 20.44
CA LYS A 69 -3.44 4.43 21.71
C LYS A 69 -4.57 3.45 21.48
N PRO A 70 -4.59 2.37 22.27
CA PRO A 70 -5.71 1.45 22.13
C PRO A 70 -7.04 2.17 22.30
N GLY A 71 -8.01 1.74 21.54
CA GLY A 71 -9.33 2.33 21.62
C GLY A 71 -10.11 1.78 22.77
N LYS A 72 -11.37 2.20 22.84
CA LYS A 72 -12.25 1.82 23.94
C LYS A 72 -13.40 0.94 23.49
N ALA A 73 -13.35 0.42 22.29
CA ALA A 73 -14.41 -0.44 21.81
C ALA A 73 -14.51 -1.66 22.72
N ALA A 74 -15.72 -1.97 23.13
CA ALA A 74 -15.93 -3.02 24.13
C ALA A 74 -15.56 -4.40 23.58
N ALA A 75 -15.72 -4.59 22.29
CA ALA A 75 -15.39 -5.85 21.65
C ALA A 75 -14.91 -5.55 20.26
N PRO A 76 -14.08 -6.43 19.71
CA PRO A 76 -13.67 -6.24 18.31
C PRO A 76 -14.92 -6.20 17.45
N ALA A 77 -14.99 -5.20 16.61
CA ALA A 77 -16.07 -5.14 15.66
C ALA A 77 -15.87 -6.22 14.61
N GLY A 78 -16.91 -6.48 13.88
CA GLY A 78 -16.81 -7.47 12.82
C GLY A 78 -15.98 -6.98 11.66
N PRO A 79 -15.99 -7.74 10.57
CA PRO A 79 -15.14 -7.42 9.43
C PRO A 79 -15.57 -6.17 8.67
N ASP A 80 -16.63 -5.52 9.09
CA ASP A 80 -17.19 -4.40 8.36
C ASP A 80 -16.91 -3.05 9.00
N LEU A 81 -15.79 -2.92 9.69
CA LEU A 81 -15.43 -1.64 10.29
C LEU A 81 -15.35 -0.57 9.20
N PRO A 82 -15.95 0.59 9.46
CA PRO A 82 -15.90 1.67 8.46
C PRO A 82 -14.52 2.33 8.43
N TYR A 83 -14.23 2.95 7.31
CA TYR A 83 -12.99 3.71 7.16
C TYR A 83 -13.18 5.13 7.66
N THR A 84 -12.10 5.69 8.23
CA THR A 84 -12.11 7.11 8.53
C THR A 84 -12.14 7.92 7.24
N SER A 85 -12.44 9.22 7.35
CA SER A 85 -12.41 10.10 6.19
C SER A 85 -11.04 10.11 5.52
N ARG A 86 -9.98 10.14 6.33
CA ARG A 86 -8.63 10.14 5.78
C ARG A 86 -8.31 8.82 5.10
N ALA A 87 -8.76 7.71 5.66
CA ALA A 87 -8.55 6.42 5.03
C ALA A 87 -9.27 6.34 3.69
N LYS A 88 -10.48 6.88 3.63
CA LYS A 88 -11.18 6.94 2.35
C LYS A 88 -10.44 7.76 1.33
N LYS A 89 -9.83 8.86 1.76
CA LYS A 89 -9.01 9.66 0.85
C LYS A 89 -7.80 8.90 0.35
N VAL A 90 -7.20 8.09 1.21
CA VAL A 90 -6.09 7.25 0.78
C VAL A 90 -6.51 6.36 -0.37
N LEU A 91 -7.69 5.74 -0.27
CA LEU A 91 -8.17 4.89 -1.34
C LEU A 91 -8.42 5.68 -2.62
N GLU A 92 -8.97 6.89 -2.49
CA GLU A 92 -9.18 7.74 -3.65
C GLU A 92 -7.87 8.16 -4.29
N PHE A 93 -6.89 8.53 -3.47
CA PHE A 93 -5.57 8.89 -3.97
C PHE A 93 -4.89 7.70 -4.63
N ALA A 94 -5.10 6.50 -4.09
CA ALA A 94 -4.52 5.31 -4.70
C ALA A 94 -5.07 5.11 -6.11
N MET A 95 -6.38 5.29 -6.28
CA MET A 95 -6.97 5.18 -7.60
C MET A 95 -6.44 6.27 -8.53
N SER A 96 -6.26 7.47 -8.00
CA SER A 96 -5.72 8.58 -8.80
C SER A 96 -4.29 8.29 -9.23
N GLU A 97 -3.47 7.72 -8.34
CA GLU A 97 -2.09 7.38 -8.70
C GLU A 97 -2.07 6.31 -9.78
N ALA A 98 -2.93 5.31 -9.66
CA ALA A 98 -3.00 4.27 -10.69
C ALA A 98 -3.37 4.88 -12.04
N ARG A 99 -4.34 5.80 -12.02
CA ARG A 99 -4.76 6.45 -13.26
C ARG A 99 -3.64 7.28 -13.87
N GLN A 100 -2.91 8.01 -13.05
CA GLN A 100 -1.82 8.84 -13.54
C GLN A 100 -0.69 8.01 -14.12
N LEU A 101 -0.50 6.81 -13.58
CA LEU A 101 0.52 5.89 -14.10
C LEU A 101 -0.02 5.04 -15.23
N GLN A 102 -1.28 5.24 -15.60
CA GLN A 102 -1.93 4.50 -16.70
C GLN A 102 -2.02 3.01 -16.41
N HIS A 103 -2.23 2.68 -15.14
CA HIS A 103 -2.44 1.29 -14.75
C HIS A 103 -3.94 1.03 -14.62
N ALA A 104 -4.36 -0.17 -15.02
CA ALA A 104 -5.76 -0.55 -14.95
C ALA A 104 -6.13 -1.20 -13.62
N TYR A 105 -5.17 -1.27 -12.70
CA TYR A 105 -5.35 -1.91 -11.42
C TYR A 105 -4.87 -0.98 -10.32
N VAL A 106 -5.30 -1.24 -9.08
CA VAL A 106 -4.79 -0.54 -7.91
C VAL A 106 -4.07 -1.57 -7.06
N GLY A 107 -2.75 -1.50 -7.07
CA GLY A 107 -1.91 -2.41 -6.31
C GLY A 107 -1.44 -1.80 -5.01
N THR A 108 -0.65 -2.56 -4.26
CA THR A 108 -0.15 -2.06 -2.98
C THR A 108 0.73 -0.83 -3.19
N GLU A 109 1.43 -0.76 -4.31
CA GLU A 109 2.25 0.42 -4.62
C GLU A 109 1.41 1.68 -4.71
N HIS A 110 0.23 1.59 -5.32
CA HIS A 110 -0.67 2.74 -5.41
C HIS A 110 -1.22 3.09 -4.04
N LEU A 111 -1.49 2.07 -3.24
CA LEU A 111 -1.98 2.30 -1.89
C LEU A 111 -0.93 3.03 -1.05
N LEU A 112 0.33 2.64 -1.19
CA LEU A 112 1.42 3.34 -0.51
C LEU A 112 1.49 4.80 -0.93
N LEU A 113 1.39 5.05 -2.24
CA LEU A 113 1.44 6.42 -2.73
C LEU A 113 0.24 7.22 -2.22
N GLY A 114 -0.92 6.57 -2.13
CA GLY A 114 -2.10 7.22 -1.56
C GLY A 114 -1.90 7.58 -0.11
N LEU A 115 -1.29 6.68 0.66
CA LEU A 115 -0.97 6.97 2.06
C LEU A 115 -0.09 8.21 2.18
N LEU A 116 0.93 8.30 1.34
CA LEU A 116 1.85 9.44 1.39
C LEU A 116 1.19 10.73 0.93
N ARG A 117 0.21 10.64 0.03
CA ARG A 117 -0.49 11.84 -0.41
C ARG A 117 -1.40 12.41 0.67
N GLU A 118 -1.92 11.58 1.56
CA GLU A 118 -2.72 12.07 2.68
C GLU A 118 -1.79 12.44 3.81
N GLU A 119 -1.16 13.59 3.68
CA GLU A 119 -0.06 14.01 4.53
C GLU A 119 -0.44 14.19 5.98
N LYS A 120 -1.71 14.42 6.26
CA LYS A 120 -2.16 14.64 7.63
C LYS A 120 -2.54 13.35 8.34
N GLY A 121 -2.52 12.23 7.64
CA GLY A 121 -2.81 10.95 8.26
C GLY A 121 -1.63 10.44 9.05
N ILE A 122 -1.91 9.63 10.06
CA ILE A 122 -0.86 9.06 10.89
C ILE A 122 0.07 8.20 10.05
N GLY A 123 -0.49 7.46 9.08
CA GLY A 123 0.34 6.63 8.21
C GLY A 123 1.40 7.44 7.48
N ALA A 124 1.00 8.57 6.89
CA ALA A 124 1.95 9.43 6.21
C ALA A 124 2.97 10.01 7.17
N GLN A 125 2.52 10.44 8.33
CA GLN A 125 3.41 11.05 9.32
C GLN A 125 4.52 10.07 9.73
N VAL A 126 4.14 8.83 10.01
CA VAL A 126 5.11 7.84 10.42
C VAL A 126 6.09 7.55 9.29
N LEU A 127 5.61 7.44 8.06
CA LEU A 127 6.48 7.19 6.92
C LEU A 127 7.44 8.35 6.69
N MET A 128 6.94 9.58 6.78
CA MET A 128 7.80 10.74 6.60
C MET A 128 8.84 10.86 7.71
N ASP A 129 8.45 10.53 8.94
CA ASP A 129 9.41 10.52 10.04
C ASP A 129 10.49 9.45 9.84
N ALA A 130 10.16 8.39 9.13
CA ALA A 130 11.14 7.35 8.81
C ALA A 130 12.01 7.71 7.61
N GLY A 131 11.70 8.83 6.95
CA GLY A 131 12.51 9.30 5.83
C GLY A 131 11.93 9.04 4.45
N VAL A 132 10.68 8.60 4.37
CA VAL A 132 10.06 8.30 3.08
C VAL A 132 9.31 9.53 2.60
N THR A 133 9.58 9.97 1.38
CA THR A 133 8.80 11.02 0.76
C THR A 133 7.98 10.46 -0.38
N LEU A 134 6.91 11.16 -0.73
CA LEU A 134 6.08 10.76 -1.86
C LEU A 134 6.90 10.65 -3.13
N GLN A 135 7.78 11.61 -3.35
CA GLN A 135 8.56 11.63 -4.58
C GLN A 135 9.51 10.46 -4.67
N GLU A 136 10.18 10.13 -3.56
CA GLU A 136 11.07 8.98 -3.55
C GLU A 136 10.32 7.69 -3.76
N ALA A 137 9.16 7.56 -3.11
CA ALA A 137 8.36 6.36 -3.27
C ALA A 137 7.88 6.23 -4.71
N ARG A 138 7.43 7.35 -5.30
CA ARG A 138 6.95 7.31 -6.67
C ARG A 138 8.07 6.93 -7.63
N SER A 139 9.25 7.48 -7.43
CA SER A 139 10.39 7.13 -8.27
C SER A 139 10.74 5.65 -8.15
N GLU A 140 10.68 5.13 -6.94
CA GLU A 140 11.01 3.73 -6.73
C GLU A 140 9.95 2.82 -7.33
N VAL A 141 8.69 3.20 -7.24
CA VAL A 141 7.62 2.45 -7.89
C VAL A 141 7.86 2.37 -9.39
N LEU A 142 8.19 3.50 -9.99
CA LEU A 142 8.44 3.53 -11.43
C LEU A 142 9.65 2.69 -11.80
N ARG A 143 10.68 2.72 -10.98
CA ARG A 143 11.85 1.91 -11.23
C ARG A 143 11.52 0.42 -11.20
N LEU A 144 10.76 0.00 -10.21
CA LEU A 144 10.41 -1.41 -10.10
C LEU A 144 9.47 -1.85 -11.21
N LEU A 145 8.49 -1.02 -11.54
CA LEU A 145 7.55 -1.37 -12.60
C LEU A 145 8.17 -1.27 -13.98
N GLY A 146 9.24 -0.51 -14.10
CA GLY A 146 9.96 -0.44 -15.37
C GLY A 146 10.71 -1.72 -15.68
N THR A 147 11.08 -2.49 -14.65
CA THR A 147 11.77 -3.74 -14.85
C THR A 147 10.85 -4.94 -14.76
N GLU A 148 9.74 -4.77 -14.03
CA GLU A 148 8.76 -5.84 -13.84
C GLU A 148 7.39 -5.26 -14.00
N ARG A 149 6.44 -6.10 -14.31
CA ARG A 149 5.06 -5.67 -14.29
C ARG A 149 4.62 -5.53 -12.86
N GLY A 150 3.59 -4.81 -12.63
CA GLY A 150 3.02 -4.70 -11.31
C GLY A 150 2.37 -5.99 -10.87
N GLU A 151 1.82 -5.97 -9.66
CA GLU A 151 1.25 -7.15 -9.04
C GLU A 151 0.18 -7.80 -9.88
N THR A 152 -0.71 -7.01 -10.44
CA THR A 152 -1.80 -7.55 -11.21
C THR A 152 -1.31 -8.21 -12.47
N ALA A 153 -0.37 -7.56 -13.13
CA ALA A 153 0.16 -8.14 -14.35
C ALA A 153 0.88 -9.45 -14.06
N ALA A 154 1.59 -9.49 -12.94
CA ALA A 154 2.31 -10.70 -12.58
C ALA A 154 1.36 -11.84 -12.27
N THR A 155 0.22 -11.55 -11.68
CA THR A 155 -0.72 -12.61 -11.36
C THR A 155 -1.67 -12.91 -12.50
N ALA A 156 -2.05 -11.89 -13.24
CA ALA A 156 -3.05 -12.06 -14.28
C ALA A 156 -2.46 -12.73 -15.50
N THR A 157 -1.19 -12.40 -15.80
CA THR A 157 -0.66 -12.92 -16.99
C THR A 157 0.73 -13.18 -16.86
N PRO A 158 1.05 -14.18 -17.21
CA PRO A 158 2.44 -14.38 -17.32
C PRO A 158 2.91 -13.67 -18.52
N VAL A 159 2.83 -13.07 -19.11
CA VAL A 159 3.11 -12.42 -20.05
C VAL A 159 3.95 -11.96 -20.75
N LEU A 160 4.08 -11.99 -21.03
CA LEU A 160 4.59 -11.67 -21.48
C LEU A 160 5.48 -11.17 -21.73
N TYR A 161 6.17 -11.16 -21.78
CA TYR A 161 6.95 -10.85 -21.85
C TYR A 161 7.73 -10.83 -22.31
N THR A 162 8.17 -10.80 -22.61
CA THR A 162 8.93 -10.84 -22.94
C THR A 162 9.77 -10.52 -23.31
N PRO A 163 10.28 -10.47 -23.48
CA PRO A 163 11.21 -10.14 -23.50
C PRO A 163 11.75 -9.90 -23.99
N ASP A 164 12.00 -9.65 -23.99
CA ASP A 164 12.46 -9.52 -24.04
C ASP A 164 12.79 -9.32 -24.17
N ALA A 165 12.91 -8.88 -24.47
CA ALA A 165 13.08 -8.77 -24.01
C ALA A 165 13.54 -8.65 -23.96
N ARG A 166 13.99 -8.15 -23.91
CA ARG A 166 14.27 -8.03 -23.25
C ARG A 166 14.39 -8.29 -22.94
N GLY A 167 14.72 -8.10 -23.42
CA GLY A 167 14.78 -8.45 -22.72
C GLY A 167 14.87 -8.50 -22.67
N SER A 168 15.02 -8.36 -22.68
CA SER A 168 14.91 -8.55 -22.22
C SER A 168 14.84 -8.48 -22.13
N LEU A 169 14.88 -7.96 -22.08
CA LEU A 169 14.63 -7.89 -21.57
C LEU A 169 14.53 -7.90 -21.63
N GLN A 170 14.53 -7.43 -21.71
CA GLN A 170 14.40 -7.49 -21.43
C GLN A 170 14.17 -7.55 -21.40
N LEU A 171 14.49 -7.26 -21.62
CA LEU A 171 14.28 -7.41 -21.32
C LEU A 171 13.99 -7.39 -21.40
N ALA A 172 14.05 -7.12 -21.76
CA ALA A 172 13.71 -7.25 -21.51
C ALA A 172 13.58 -6.98 -21.57
N PHE A 173 13.71 -6.23 -21.39
CA PHE A 173 13.48 -6.15 -21.06
C PHE A 173 13.33 -6.10 -21.16
N GLN A 174 13.56 -5.85 -21.47
CA GLN A 174 13.39 -5.97 -21.27
C GLN A 174 13.19 -5.93 -21.14
#